data_cf2c46d7e899d252725ee2f0f3078500
#
_entry.id   cf2c46d7e899d252725ee2f0f3078500
#
_cell.length_a   1.000
_cell.length_b   1.000
_cell.length_c   1.000
_cell.angle_alpha   90.00
_cell.angle_beta   90.00
_cell.angle_gamma   90.00
#
_symmetry.space_group_name_H-M   'P 1'
#
loop_
_entity.id
_entity.type
_entity.pdbx_description
1 polymer ?
#
loop_
_entity_poly.entity_id
_entity_poly.type
_entity_poly.pdbx_seq_one_letter_code
_entity_poly.pdbx_strand_id
1 'polypeptide(L)'
;MATQSNEPLPDGYQLNNYTIEKLLSSGGFSIVYLGRDESGAPVAIKEYLPAALVIRVDGAEVKINSDENLAVFRHGLKCFFEEGRSLATISHPNIVRVENFFRANETVYMVMQYVRGRTLQFHIQRHRHEFTDSFVRRLFTHLLNGLREVHANKLLHLDIKPANIYITMEGSPVLLDFGAARQALNADAPRLRPMYTAGYAAPEQYRNQENMGPWSDIYGIGATMYTCVAGVHPQPASEREKSDQMVPIRELARQTYSSELLDIIESCLKLDHLARPQTAFELQRALMKGVAEVREEAEMETVLAVDTFSGRLRKTLNKKIF
;
A
#
# COMPACT_ATOMS: atom_id res chain seq x y z
N MET A 1 -16.56 18.43 22.56
CA MET A 1 -15.12 18.67 22.79
C MET A 1 -14.50 18.88 21.41
N ALA A 2 -13.94 20.06 21.15
CA ALA A 2 -13.26 20.34 19.88
C ALA A 2 -12.09 19.34 19.74
N THR A 3 -12.05 18.61 18.64
CA THR A 3 -10.88 17.82 18.23
C THR A 3 -9.75 18.81 18.00
N GLN A 4 -8.79 18.90 18.93
CA GLN A 4 -7.54 19.60 18.70
C GLN A 4 -6.83 18.86 17.56
N SER A 5 -6.87 19.40 16.35
CA SER A 5 -6.03 18.94 15.25
C SER A 5 -4.64 19.51 15.50
N ASN A 6 -3.62 18.63 15.57
CA ASN A 6 -2.24 19.09 15.60
C ASN A 6 -1.95 19.86 14.30
N GLU A 7 -1.63 21.14 14.41
CA GLU A 7 -1.30 21.95 13.26
C GLU A 7 0.04 21.50 12.65
N PRO A 8 0.18 21.52 11.32
CA PRO A 8 1.45 21.23 10.66
C PRO A 8 2.48 22.31 10.96
N LEU A 9 3.76 21.99 10.80
CA LEU A 9 4.82 22.99 10.76
C LEU A 9 4.54 23.98 9.61
N PRO A 10 4.82 25.28 9.80
CA PRO A 10 4.53 26.28 8.78
C PRO A 10 5.43 26.15 7.56
N ASP A 11 4.94 26.60 6.41
CA ASP A 11 5.73 26.71 5.20
C ASP A 11 6.95 27.62 5.45
N GLY A 12 8.12 27.23 4.96
CA GLY A 12 9.40 27.89 5.19
C GLY A 12 10.09 27.52 6.51
N TYR A 13 9.49 26.67 7.36
CA TYR A 13 10.13 26.25 8.61
C TYR A 13 11.44 25.51 8.35
N GLN A 14 12.50 25.94 9.06
CA GLN A 14 13.81 25.29 8.99
C GLN A 14 13.86 24.13 9.98
N LEU A 15 13.91 22.92 9.46
CA LEU A 15 13.97 21.67 10.20
C LEU A 15 15.34 21.00 9.98
N ASN A 16 16.31 21.28 10.84
CA ASN A 16 17.73 20.93 10.60
C ASN A 16 18.19 21.43 9.22
N ASN A 17 18.66 20.51 8.38
CA ASN A 17 19.16 20.78 7.04
C ASN A 17 18.04 20.77 5.96
N TYR A 18 16.79 20.80 6.38
CA TYR A 18 15.63 20.77 5.47
C TYR A 18 14.75 21.98 5.66
N THR A 19 14.18 22.48 4.57
CA THR A 19 13.16 23.53 4.59
C THR A 19 11.81 22.91 4.27
N ILE A 20 10.81 23.09 5.15
CA ILE A 20 9.42 22.68 4.90
C ILE A 20 8.86 23.56 3.78
N GLU A 21 8.37 22.94 2.70
CA GLU A 21 7.75 23.65 1.57
C GLU A 21 6.24 23.70 1.70
N LYS A 22 5.61 22.56 2.03
CA LYS A 22 4.16 22.47 2.26
C LYS A 22 3.74 21.13 2.86
N LEU A 23 2.53 21.11 3.39
CA LEU A 23 1.85 19.90 3.82
C LEU A 23 1.52 18.99 2.62
N LEU A 24 1.85 17.69 2.71
CA LEU A 24 1.42 16.64 1.77
C LEU A 24 0.23 15.84 2.29
N SER A 25 0.30 15.39 3.55
CA SER A 25 -0.79 14.66 4.20
C SER A 25 -0.74 14.82 5.71
N SER A 26 -1.91 14.73 6.36
CA SER A 26 -2.05 14.72 7.81
C SER A 26 -2.93 13.53 8.20
N GLY A 27 -2.46 12.73 9.16
CA GLY A 27 -3.14 11.57 9.71
C GLY A 27 -3.14 11.58 11.23
N GLY A 28 -3.80 10.60 11.83
CA GLY A 28 -3.89 10.49 13.30
C GLY A 28 -2.57 10.20 14.01
N PHE A 29 -1.52 9.77 13.30
CA PHE A 29 -0.20 9.39 13.86
C PHE A 29 0.97 10.23 13.37
N SER A 30 0.85 10.77 12.19
CA SER A 30 1.94 11.42 11.51
C SER A 30 1.45 12.50 10.56
N ILE A 31 2.32 13.45 10.33
CA ILE A 31 2.17 14.46 9.29
C ILE A 31 3.28 14.24 8.27
N VAL A 32 2.99 14.39 6.98
CA VAL A 32 3.98 14.28 5.91
C VAL A 32 4.07 15.62 5.19
N TYR A 33 5.28 16.13 5.04
CA TYR A 33 5.60 17.38 4.36
C TYR A 33 6.36 17.12 3.07
N LEU A 34 6.19 18.00 2.10
CA LEU A 34 7.20 18.25 1.09
C LEU A 34 8.23 19.19 1.70
N GLY A 35 9.49 18.80 1.63
CA GLY A 35 10.62 19.65 2.02
C GLY A 35 11.66 19.70 0.93
N ARG A 36 12.67 20.54 1.17
CA ARG A 36 13.89 20.60 0.35
C ARG A 36 15.10 20.38 1.23
N ASP A 37 16.06 19.63 0.73
CA ASP A 37 17.37 19.50 1.34
C ASP A 37 18.27 20.72 1.04
N GLU A 38 19.50 20.71 1.56
CA GLU A 38 20.50 21.77 1.33
C GLU A 38 20.83 22.02 -0.13
N SER A 39 20.70 21.01 -0.99
CA SER A 39 20.91 21.11 -2.45
C SER A 39 19.70 21.66 -3.19
N GLY A 40 18.57 21.84 -2.49
CA GLY A 40 17.28 22.20 -3.08
C GLY A 40 16.50 21.02 -3.67
N ALA A 41 16.98 19.77 -3.50
CA ALA A 41 16.27 18.59 -3.97
C ALA A 41 15.01 18.32 -3.13
N PRO A 42 13.89 17.90 -3.74
CA PRO A 42 12.65 17.64 -3.03
C PRO A 42 12.73 16.34 -2.25
N VAL A 43 12.30 16.38 -0.99
CA VAL A 43 12.19 15.22 -0.07
C VAL A 43 10.80 15.15 0.53
N ALA A 44 10.36 13.96 0.95
CA ALA A 44 9.18 13.78 1.78
C ALA A 44 9.63 13.60 3.23
N ILE A 45 9.08 14.42 4.15
CA ILE A 45 9.46 14.38 5.56
C ILE A 45 8.25 13.95 6.37
N LYS A 46 8.32 12.77 7.00
CA LYS A 46 7.29 12.22 7.86
C LYS A 46 7.62 12.49 9.31
N GLU A 47 6.75 13.23 9.99
CA GLU A 47 6.82 13.56 11.41
C GLU A 47 5.96 12.59 12.21
N TYR A 48 6.50 12.02 13.29
CA TYR A 48 5.71 11.24 14.25
C TYR A 48 4.92 12.18 15.16
N LEU A 49 3.60 12.24 15.01
CA LEU A 49 2.73 13.15 15.74
C LEU A 49 1.37 12.50 16.06
N PRO A 50 1.32 11.52 16.99
CA PRO A 50 0.07 10.85 17.34
C PRO A 50 -0.89 11.79 18.07
N ALA A 51 -1.90 12.29 17.36
CA ALA A 51 -2.84 13.31 17.84
C ALA A 51 -3.59 12.92 19.13
N ALA A 52 -3.74 11.61 19.40
CA ALA A 52 -4.34 11.13 20.64
C ALA A 52 -3.44 11.29 21.88
N LEU A 53 -2.12 11.42 21.70
CA LEU A 53 -1.13 11.39 22.77
C LEU A 53 -0.45 12.75 23.02
N VAL A 54 -0.37 13.59 21.99
CA VAL A 54 0.44 14.81 22.00
C VAL A 54 -0.30 15.99 21.38
N ILE A 55 0.18 17.17 21.71
CA ILE A 55 -0.21 18.45 21.11
C ILE A 55 1.03 19.20 20.66
N ARG A 56 0.89 20.02 19.61
CA ARG A 56 1.93 20.98 19.23
C ARG A 56 1.77 22.26 20.02
N VAL A 57 2.88 22.79 20.53
CA VAL A 57 2.96 24.07 21.27
C VAL A 57 4.01 24.96 20.62
N ASP A 58 3.85 26.26 20.81
CA ASP A 58 4.79 27.29 20.34
C ASP A 58 5.20 27.16 18.85
N GLY A 59 4.26 26.65 18.05
CA GLY A 59 4.40 26.50 16.60
C GLY A 59 5.24 25.29 16.13
N ALA A 60 6.05 24.68 16.99
CA ALA A 60 6.95 23.60 16.60
C ALA A 60 7.03 22.43 17.59
N GLU A 61 7.24 22.72 18.88
CA GLU A 61 7.48 21.70 19.89
C GLU A 61 6.28 20.77 20.12
N VAL A 62 6.56 19.50 20.34
CA VAL A 62 5.56 18.47 20.64
C VAL A 62 5.57 18.19 22.14
N LYS A 63 4.41 18.35 22.79
CA LYS A 63 4.23 18.02 24.22
C LYS A 63 3.17 16.96 24.39
N ILE A 64 3.39 16.06 25.36
CA ILE A 64 2.38 15.08 25.76
C ILE A 64 1.17 15.80 26.36
N ASN A 65 -0.03 15.33 26.03
CA ASN A 65 -1.28 15.91 26.53
C ASN A 65 -1.68 15.39 27.92
N SER A 66 -1.04 14.31 28.42
CA SER A 66 -1.23 13.74 29.76
C SER A 66 0.00 12.90 30.14
N ASP A 67 0.39 12.93 31.42
CA ASP A 67 1.51 12.11 31.93
C ASP A 67 1.31 10.61 31.74
N GLU A 68 0.05 10.15 31.75
CA GLU A 68 -0.31 8.74 31.46
C GLU A 68 0.10 8.30 30.05
N ASN A 69 0.22 9.22 29.11
CA ASN A 69 0.57 8.95 27.72
C ASN A 69 2.08 8.93 27.47
N LEU A 70 2.91 9.32 28.46
CA LEU A 70 4.36 9.45 28.30
C LEU A 70 5.02 8.13 27.89
N ALA A 71 4.68 7.03 28.57
CA ALA A 71 5.27 5.72 28.28
C ALA A 71 4.90 5.24 26.86
N VAL A 72 3.64 5.40 26.49
CA VAL A 72 3.12 4.99 25.18
C VAL A 72 3.74 5.85 24.07
N PHE A 73 3.83 7.16 24.27
CA PHE A 73 4.46 8.07 23.32
C PHE A 73 5.95 7.73 23.09
N ARG A 74 6.70 7.50 24.16
CA ARG A 74 8.12 7.12 24.09
C ARG A 74 8.33 5.78 23.38
N HIS A 75 7.45 4.81 23.64
CA HIS A 75 7.49 3.53 22.95
C HIS A 75 7.24 3.72 21.43
N GLY A 76 6.22 4.48 21.07
CA GLY A 76 5.92 4.79 19.66
C GLY A 76 7.05 5.55 18.94
N LEU A 77 7.70 6.50 19.62
CA LEU A 77 8.92 7.18 19.12
C LEU A 77 10.02 6.16 18.79
N LYS A 78 10.27 5.21 19.72
CA LYS A 78 11.28 4.17 19.52
C LYS A 78 10.92 3.29 18.31
N CYS A 79 9.69 2.82 18.22
CA CYS A 79 9.23 1.98 17.11
C CYS A 79 9.32 2.71 15.77
N PHE A 80 8.92 3.99 15.71
CA PHE A 80 9.04 4.80 14.50
C PHE A 80 10.49 4.97 14.05
N PHE A 81 11.40 5.17 15.02
CA PHE A 81 12.83 5.29 14.74
C PHE A 81 13.42 3.97 14.23
N GLU A 82 13.08 2.84 14.86
CA GLU A 82 13.52 1.50 14.46
C GLU A 82 12.97 1.11 13.10
N GLU A 83 11.72 1.47 12.79
CA GLU A 83 11.12 1.32 11.47
C GLU A 83 11.94 2.07 10.42
N GLY A 84 12.21 3.37 10.63
CA GLY A 84 13.03 4.17 9.72
C GLY A 84 14.43 3.59 9.52
N ARG A 85 15.07 3.15 10.61
CA ARG A 85 16.39 2.52 10.56
C ARG A 85 16.38 1.23 9.73
N SER A 86 15.37 0.39 9.90
CA SER A 86 15.24 -0.87 9.17
C SER A 86 14.96 -0.61 7.69
N LEU A 87 14.09 0.34 7.38
CA LEU A 87 13.78 0.73 6.00
C LEU A 87 14.98 1.37 5.28
N ALA A 88 15.84 2.10 5.98
CA ALA A 88 17.04 2.70 5.41
C ALA A 88 18.03 1.65 4.85
N THR A 89 17.93 0.39 5.28
CA THR A 89 18.74 -0.71 4.73
C THR A 89 18.20 -1.28 3.42
N ILE A 90 16.93 -0.96 3.07
CA ILE A 90 16.27 -1.47 1.88
C ILE A 90 16.46 -0.49 0.72
N SER A 91 17.02 -0.98 -0.38
CA SER A 91 17.13 -0.22 -1.63
C SER A 91 16.46 -1.01 -2.75
N HIS A 92 15.22 -0.63 -3.10
CA HIS A 92 14.43 -1.31 -4.13
C HIS A 92 13.53 -0.30 -4.85
N PRO A 93 13.38 -0.36 -6.20
CA PRO A 93 12.60 0.63 -6.96
C PRO A 93 11.11 0.68 -6.61
N ASN A 94 10.56 -0.39 -6.03
CA ASN A 94 9.15 -0.45 -5.63
C ASN A 94 8.93 -0.21 -4.12
N ILE A 95 9.94 0.23 -3.39
CA ILE A 95 9.87 0.62 -1.96
C ILE A 95 10.38 2.05 -1.84
N VAL A 96 9.69 2.87 -1.07
CA VAL A 96 10.18 4.22 -0.79
C VAL A 96 11.54 4.16 -0.08
N ARG A 97 12.51 4.89 -0.60
CA ARG A 97 13.83 4.98 0.00
C ARG A 97 13.82 5.93 1.19
N VAL A 98 14.24 5.47 2.35
CA VAL A 98 14.54 6.31 3.52
C VAL A 98 15.95 6.84 3.36
N GLU A 99 16.11 8.16 3.42
CA GLU A 99 17.40 8.85 3.22
C GLU A 99 18.02 9.29 4.54
N ASN A 100 17.18 9.70 5.50
CA ASN A 100 17.63 10.17 6.80
C ASN A 100 16.53 10.01 7.85
N PHE A 101 16.91 10.05 9.13
CA PHE A 101 15.99 10.14 10.26
C PHE A 101 16.71 10.84 11.42
N PHE A 102 15.98 11.70 12.14
CA PHE A 102 16.55 12.49 13.22
C PHE A 102 15.49 12.89 14.25
N ARG A 103 15.95 13.41 15.38
CA ARG A 103 15.11 13.99 16.43
C ARG A 103 15.15 15.51 16.35
N ALA A 104 13.98 16.15 16.43
CA ALA A 104 13.79 17.57 16.61
C ALA A 104 12.41 17.82 17.23
N ASN A 105 12.18 19.02 17.80
CA ASN A 105 10.88 19.44 18.32
C ASN A 105 10.22 18.43 19.27
N GLU A 106 11.00 17.72 20.10
CA GLU A 106 10.58 16.65 21.02
C GLU A 106 9.89 15.45 20.34
N THR A 107 10.08 15.29 19.02
CA THR A 107 9.61 14.15 18.24
C THR A 107 10.69 13.61 17.30
N VAL A 108 10.33 12.73 16.37
CA VAL A 108 11.21 12.13 15.38
C VAL A 108 10.67 12.35 13.96
N TYR A 109 11.60 12.51 13.05
CA TYR A 109 11.35 12.74 11.63
C TYR A 109 12.05 11.66 10.80
N MET A 110 11.38 11.21 9.75
CA MET A 110 11.91 10.32 8.74
C MET A 110 11.90 11.05 7.40
N VAL A 111 13.07 11.18 6.79
CA VAL A 111 13.21 11.79 5.47
C VAL A 111 13.27 10.70 4.42
N MET A 112 12.43 10.82 3.43
CA MET A 112 12.27 9.84 2.35
C MET A 112 12.42 10.52 1.00
N GLN A 113 12.82 9.76 0.01
CA GLN A 113 12.78 10.18 -1.38
C GLN A 113 11.37 10.67 -1.74
N TYR A 114 11.28 11.86 -2.33
CA TYR A 114 10.01 12.35 -2.86
C TYR A 114 9.63 11.64 -4.15
N VAL A 115 8.55 10.86 -4.10
CA VAL A 115 8.03 10.14 -5.26
C VAL A 115 7.02 11.03 -6.00
N ARG A 116 7.32 11.37 -7.27
CA ARG A 116 6.38 12.09 -8.13
C ARG A 116 5.36 11.11 -8.70
N GLY A 117 4.07 11.35 -8.44
CA GLY A 117 3.01 10.47 -8.90
C GLY A 117 1.70 10.74 -8.17
N ARG A 118 0.83 9.73 -8.17
CA ARG A 118 -0.44 9.74 -7.45
C ARG A 118 -0.66 8.41 -6.75
N THR A 119 -1.46 8.41 -5.67
CA THR A 119 -1.82 7.17 -4.98
C THR A 119 -2.65 6.26 -5.88
N LEU A 120 -2.54 4.95 -5.67
CA LEU A 120 -3.44 3.98 -6.30
C LEU A 120 -4.91 4.28 -5.96
N GLN A 121 -5.18 4.81 -4.75
CA GLN A 121 -6.51 5.29 -4.35
C GLN A 121 -7.05 6.36 -5.32
N PHE A 122 -6.22 7.34 -5.69
CA PHE A 122 -6.58 8.36 -6.67
C PHE A 122 -6.94 7.73 -8.03
N HIS A 123 -6.13 6.77 -8.50
CA HIS A 123 -6.37 6.09 -9.77
C HIS A 123 -7.64 5.25 -9.73
N ILE A 124 -7.92 4.53 -8.64
CA ILE A 124 -9.17 3.78 -8.46
C ILE A 124 -10.39 4.71 -8.56
N GLN A 125 -10.33 5.87 -7.92
CA GLN A 125 -11.45 6.81 -7.90
C GLN A 125 -11.71 7.49 -9.25
N ARG A 126 -10.67 7.71 -10.07
CA ARG A 126 -10.74 8.49 -11.30
C ARG A 126 -10.66 7.66 -12.58
N HIS A 127 -9.93 6.55 -12.56
CA HIS A 127 -9.49 5.80 -13.72
C HIS A 127 -9.72 4.29 -13.61
N ARG A 128 -10.57 3.82 -12.69
CA ARG A 128 -10.78 2.38 -12.48
C ARG A 128 -11.23 1.65 -13.76
N HIS A 129 -11.98 2.31 -14.62
CA HIS A 129 -12.43 1.75 -15.89
C HIS A 129 -11.29 1.37 -16.86
N GLU A 130 -10.08 1.89 -16.63
CA GLU A 130 -8.87 1.57 -17.39
C GLU A 130 -8.13 0.35 -16.81
N PHE A 131 -8.57 -0.17 -15.65
CA PHE A 131 -7.92 -1.30 -14.99
C PHE A 131 -8.31 -2.61 -15.67
N THR A 132 -7.43 -3.11 -16.53
CA THR A 132 -7.57 -4.41 -17.17
C THR A 132 -6.97 -5.51 -16.29
N ASP A 133 -7.30 -6.78 -16.57
CA ASP A 133 -6.68 -7.94 -15.93
C ASP A 133 -5.14 -7.86 -15.99
N SER A 134 -4.59 -7.62 -17.17
CA SER A 134 -3.15 -7.50 -17.37
C SER A 134 -2.52 -6.32 -16.61
N PHE A 135 -3.24 -5.20 -16.48
CA PHE A 135 -2.78 -4.06 -15.69
C PHE A 135 -2.68 -4.43 -14.20
N VAL A 136 -3.73 -5.03 -13.63
CA VAL A 136 -3.76 -5.45 -12.22
C VAL A 136 -2.63 -6.46 -11.95
N ARG A 137 -2.50 -7.50 -12.77
CA ARG A 137 -1.43 -8.51 -12.63
C ARG A 137 -0.04 -7.87 -12.66
N ARG A 138 0.24 -7.02 -13.64
CA ARG A 138 1.53 -6.34 -13.78
C ARG A 138 1.83 -5.42 -12.59
N LEU A 139 0.86 -4.61 -12.17
CA LEU A 139 1.01 -3.70 -11.05
C LEU A 139 1.42 -4.45 -9.78
N PHE A 140 0.66 -5.48 -9.43
CA PHE A 140 0.92 -6.24 -8.21
C PHE A 140 2.14 -7.16 -8.31
N THR A 141 2.50 -7.65 -9.50
CA THR A 141 3.77 -8.37 -9.71
C THR A 141 4.97 -7.49 -9.40
N HIS A 142 4.96 -6.21 -9.82
CA HIS A 142 6.04 -5.27 -9.50
C HIS A 142 6.03 -4.90 -8.02
N LEU A 143 4.86 -4.66 -7.42
CA LEU A 143 4.76 -4.35 -5.99
C LEU A 143 5.29 -5.49 -5.12
N LEU A 144 4.99 -6.74 -5.49
CA LEU A 144 5.46 -7.94 -4.80
C LEU A 144 6.98 -8.12 -4.90
N ASN A 145 7.67 -7.61 -5.94
CA ASN A 145 9.13 -7.57 -5.95
C ASN A 145 9.68 -6.78 -4.76
N GLY A 146 9.13 -5.58 -4.52
CA GLY A 146 9.50 -4.78 -3.35
C GLY A 146 9.14 -5.47 -2.03
N LEU A 147 7.94 -6.03 -1.93
CA LEU A 147 7.49 -6.70 -0.72
C LEU A 147 8.34 -7.94 -0.37
N ARG A 148 8.86 -8.66 -1.37
CA ARG A 148 9.82 -9.75 -1.15
C ARG A 148 11.09 -9.27 -0.48
N GLU A 149 11.61 -8.11 -0.88
CA GLU A 149 12.80 -7.51 -0.26
C GLU A 149 12.52 -7.10 1.19
N VAL A 150 11.33 -6.55 1.49
CA VAL A 150 10.88 -6.26 2.85
C VAL A 150 10.88 -7.53 3.70
N HIS A 151 10.25 -8.61 3.21
CA HIS A 151 10.16 -9.88 3.93
C HIS A 151 11.53 -10.58 4.09
N ALA A 152 12.43 -10.45 3.11
CA ALA A 152 13.79 -10.98 3.21
C ALA A 152 14.58 -10.31 4.34
N ASN A 153 14.30 -9.04 4.63
CA ASN A 153 14.85 -8.30 5.75
C ASN A 153 14.08 -8.52 7.08
N LYS A 154 13.20 -9.54 7.13
CA LYS A 154 12.38 -9.90 8.30
C LYS A 154 11.46 -8.77 8.78
N LEU A 155 11.04 -7.93 7.88
CA LEU A 155 10.08 -6.86 8.12
C LEU A 155 8.72 -7.22 7.52
N LEU A 156 7.66 -6.65 8.10
CA LEU A 156 6.30 -6.70 7.57
C LEU A 156 5.83 -5.27 7.35
N HIS A 157 5.02 -5.06 6.32
CA HIS A 157 4.46 -3.72 6.03
C HIS A 157 3.24 -3.38 6.90
N LEU A 158 2.29 -4.30 6.98
CA LEU A 158 1.11 -4.32 7.86
C LEU A 158 0.07 -3.18 7.68
N ASP A 159 0.24 -2.34 6.66
CA ASP A 159 -0.74 -1.31 6.27
C ASP A 159 -0.82 -1.16 4.73
N ILE A 160 -0.80 -2.30 4.01
CA ILE A 160 -0.93 -2.29 2.55
C ILE A 160 -2.37 -1.95 2.17
N LYS A 161 -2.52 -0.83 1.45
CA LYS A 161 -3.80 -0.30 0.97
C LYS A 161 -3.58 0.66 -0.19
N PRO A 162 -4.61 1.00 -0.98
CA PRO A 162 -4.46 1.87 -2.14
C PRO A 162 -3.87 3.27 -1.83
N ALA A 163 -4.08 3.80 -0.62
CA ALA A 163 -3.54 5.09 -0.21
C ALA A 163 -2.02 5.05 0.01
N ASN A 164 -1.44 3.88 0.34
CA ASN A 164 -0.02 3.68 0.61
C ASN A 164 0.76 3.13 -0.59
N ILE A 165 0.14 3.02 -1.75
CA ILE A 165 0.77 2.64 -3.01
C ILE A 165 0.74 3.84 -3.94
N TYR A 166 1.91 4.34 -4.33
CA TYR A 166 2.05 5.38 -5.33
C TYR A 166 2.32 4.78 -6.70
N ILE A 167 1.70 5.36 -7.71
CA ILE A 167 2.04 5.09 -9.11
C ILE A 167 2.84 6.28 -9.59
N THR A 168 4.11 6.04 -9.96
CA THR A 168 4.99 7.09 -10.48
C THR A 168 4.51 7.59 -11.84
N MET A 169 5.10 8.69 -12.31
CA MET A 169 4.80 9.22 -13.66
C MET A 169 5.13 8.22 -14.77
N GLU A 170 6.06 7.30 -14.52
CA GLU A 170 6.45 6.21 -15.43
C GLU A 170 5.56 4.97 -15.31
N GLY A 171 4.55 4.99 -14.42
CA GLY A 171 3.60 3.89 -14.21
C GLY A 171 4.10 2.78 -13.28
N SER A 172 5.22 2.98 -12.58
CA SER A 172 5.76 1.99 -11.63
C SER A 172 5.15 2.16 -10.24
N PRO A 173 4.74 1.07 -9.55
CA PRO A 173 4.24 1.17 -8.18
C PRO A 173 5.39 1.31 -7.18
N VAL A 174 5.20 2.18 -6.19
CA VAL A 174 6.09 2.35 -5.02
C VAL A 174 5.27 2.23 -3.75
N LEU A 175 5.69 1.33 -2.86
CA LEU A 175 5.06 1.10 -1.57
C LEU A 175 5.60 2.12 -0.56
N LEU A 176 4.68 2.83 0.09
CA LEU A 176 4.95 3.85 1.09
C LEU A 176 4.42 3.40 2.46
N ASP A 177 4.78 4.12 3.51
CA ASP A 177 4.15 4.10 4.83
C ASP A 177 3.96 2.72 5.48
N PHE A 178 5.01 2.24 6.13
CA PHE A 178 4.97 1.04 6.95
C PHE A 178 4.19 1.27 8.26
N GLY A 179 3.51 0.24 8.74
CA GLY A 179 2.59 0.34 9.87
C GLY A 179 3.16 -0.05 11.24
N ALA A 180 4.47 -0.35 11.37
CA ALA A 180 5.05 -0.91 12.58
C ALA A 180 4.90 -0.01 13.81
N ALA A 181 5.16 1.30 13.68
CA ALA A 181 4.98 2.26 14.78
C ALA A 181 3.52 2.34 15.26
N ARG A 182 2.57 2.20 14.34
CA ARG A 182 1.13 2.20 14.65
C ARG A 182 0.71 0.96 15.40
N GLN A 183 1.28 -0.19 15.06
CA GLN A 183 0.98 -1.47 15.73
C GLN A 183 1.52 -1.53 17.15
N ALA A 184 2.73 -1.02 17.38
CA ALA A 184 3.31 -0.93 18.71
C ALA A 184 2.41 -0.13 19.66
N LEU A 185 1.82 0.97 19.20
CA LEU A 185 0.87 1.75 19.97
C LEU A 185 -0.40 0.97 20.32
N ASN A 186 -0.87 0.12 19.41
CA ASN A 186 -2.05 -0.72 19.67
C ASN A 186 -1.81 -1.80 20.73
N ALA A 187 -0.58 -2.34 20.81
CA ALA A 187 -0.22 -3.37 21.78
C ALA A 187 -0.13 -2.82 23.22
N ASP A 188 0.45 -1.62 23.40
CA ASP A 188 0.76 -1.05 24.71
C ASP A 188 -0.34 -0.13 25.26
N ALA A 189 -1.30 0.27 24.46
CA ALA A 189 -2.37 1.19 24.84
C ALA A 189 -3.76 0.66 24.46
N PRO A 190 -4.29 -0.33 25.19
CA PRO A 190 -5.61 -0.92 24.91
C PRO A 190 -6.77 0.11 24.97
N ARG A 191 -6.54 1.29 25.55
CA ARG A 191 -7.52 2.40 25.57
C ARG A 191 -7.54 3.22 24.27
N LEU A 192 -6.50 3.13 23.44
CA LEU A 192 -6.51 3.71 22.11
C LEU A 192 -7.27 2.76 21.18
N ARG A 193 -8.22 3.29 20.42
CA ARG A 193 -8.94 2.46 19.44
C ARG A 193 -7.93 1.84 18.49
N PRO A 194 -8.03 0.53 18.20
CA PRO A 194 -7.16 -0.10 17.20
C PRO A 194 -7.21 0.69 15.89
N MET A 195 -6.06 1.13 15.40
CA MET A 195 -6.01 2.02 14.25
C MET A 195 -5.63 1.27 12.99
N TYR A 196 -6.26 0.11 12.81
CA TYR A 196 -6.18 -0.65 11.56
C TYR A 196 -7.05 -0.02 10.48
N THR A 197 -6.61 -0.10 9.24
CA THR A 197 -7.43 0.36 8.12
C THR A 197 -8.49 -0.70 7.84
N ALA A 198 -9.75 -0.39 8.17
CA ALA A 198 -10.87 -1.29 7.94
C ALA A 198 -10.92 -1.78 6.50
N GLY A 199 -11.17 -3.08 6.32
CA GLY A 199 -11.19 -3.75 5.02
C GLY A 199 -9.82 -4.24 4.53
N TYR A 200 -8.69 -3.68 4.99
CA TYR A 200 -7.35 -4.04 4.52
C TYR A 200 -6.51 -4.81 5.54
N ALA A 201 -6.76 -4.63 6.82
CA ALA A 201 -6.05 -5.33 7.88
C ALA A 201 -6.51 -6.79 8.00
N ALA A 202 -5.54 -7.69 8.11
CA ALA A 202 -5.78 -9.12 8.27
C ALA A 202 -6.36 -9.49 9.64
N PRO A 203 -7.10 -10.60 9.77
CA PRO A 203 -7.71 -11.02 11.04
C PRO A 203 -6.74 -11.10 12.21
N GLU A 204 -5.54 -11.66 11.99
CA GLU A 204 -4.50 -11.82 13.01
C GLU A 204 -3.95 -10.50 13.56
N GLN A 205 -4.05 -9.41 12.81
CA GLN A 205 -3.68 -8.08 13.30
C GLN A 205 -4.60 -7.61 14.44
N TYR A 206 -5.86 -8.04 14.45
CA TYR A 206 -6.84 -7.68 15.48
C TYR A 206 -6.77 -8.57 16.73
N ARG A 207 -6.27 -9.81 16.62
CA ARG A 207 -6.38 -10.84 17.66
C ARG A 207 -5.07 -11.15 18.36
N ASN A 208 -4.08 -11.57 17.60
CA ASN A 208 -2.84 -12.09 18.15
C ASN A 208 -1.66 -11.78 17.24
N GLN A 209 -0.86 -10.82 17.67
CA GLN A 209 0.31 -10.35 16.93
C GLN A 209 1.38 -11.44 16.74
N GLU A 210 1.38 -12.49 17.56
CA GLU A 210 2.31 -13.62 17.43
C GLU A 210 2.10 -14.42 16.13
N ASN A 211 0.89 -14.36 15.55
CA ASN A 211 0.55 -15.06 14.31
C ASN A 211 0.75 -14.19 13.06
N MET A 212 1.31 -13.00 13.19
CA MET A 212 1.60 -12.16 12.03
C MET A 212 2.79 -12.69 11.23
N GLY A 213 2.69 -12.59 9.92
CA GLY A 213 3.72 -13.04 8.99
C GLY A 213 3.51 -12.46 7.58
N PRO A 214 4.31 -12.90 6.60
CA PRO A 214 4.15 -12.48 5.21
C PRO A 214 2.71 -12.60 4.68
N TRP A 215 1.97 -13.58 5.14
CA TRP A 215 0.54 -13.80 4.82
C TRP A 215 -0.37 -12.67 5.31
N SER A 216 0.03 -11.88 6.31
CA SER A 216 -0.74 -10.70 6.77
C SER A 216 -0.65 -9.57 5.74
N ASP A 217 0.52 -9.35 5.16
CA ASP A 217 0.70 -8.42 4.05
C ASP A 217 -0.01 -8.91 2.78
N ILE A 218 -0.03 -10.23 2.54
CA ILE A 218 -0.75 -10.85 1.43
C ILE A 218 -2.25 -10.60 1.53
N TYR A 219 -2.83 -10.61 2.73
CA TYR A 219 -4.22 -10.20 2.93
C TYR A 219 -4.44 -8.74 2.47
N GLY A 220 -3.56 -7.81 2.88
CA GLY A 220 -3.60 -6.41 2.44
C GLY A 220 -3.46 -6.25 0.93
N ILE A 221 -2.60 -7.04 0.28
CA ILE A 221 -2.47 -7.12 -1.19
C ILE A 221 -3.79 -7.59 -1.80
N GLY A 222 -4.39 -8.68 -1.29
CA GLY A 222 -5.67 -9.21 -1.75
C GLY A 222 -6.80 -8.19 -1.63
N ALA A 223 -6.89 -7.51 -0.48
CA ALA A 223 -7.86 -6.45 -0.24
C ALA A 223 -7.67 -5.24 -1.18
N THR A 224 -6.42 -4.92 -1.49
CA THR A 224 -6.09 -3.86 -2.44
C THR A 224 -6.45 -4.26 -3.87
N MET A 225 -6.16 -5.50 -4.29
CA MET A 225 -6.60 -6.03 -5.60
C MET A 225 -8.12 -6.06 -5.70
N TYR A 226 -8.82 -6.54 -4.66
CA TYR A 226 -10.27 -6.50 -4.57
C TYR A 226 -10.80 -5.07 -4.80
N THR A 227 -10.20 -4.07 -4.15
CA THR A 227 -10.59 -2.66 -4.30
C THR A 227 -10.33 -2.14 -5.71
N CYS A 228 -9.24 -2.53 -6.36
CA CYS A 228 -8.96 -2.17 -7.76
C CYS A 228 -10.05 -2.69 -8.70
N VAL A 229 -10.52 -3.91 -8.47
CA VAL A 229 -11.50 -4.59 -9.31
C VAL A 229 -12.93 -4.15 -9.00
N ALA A 230 -13.32 -4.15 -7.72
CA ALA A 230 -14.68 -3.85 -7.27
C ALA A 230 -14.96 -2.34 -7.15
N GLY A 231 -13.96 -1.50 -6.89
CA GLY A 231 -14.10 -0.07 -6.62
C GLY A 231 -14.44 0.25 -5.16
N VAL A 232 -14.65 -0.77 -4.34
CA VAL A 232 -14.93 -0.69 -2.90
C VAL A 232 -14.04 -1.66 -2.16
N HIS A 233 -13.69 -1.38 -0.91
CA HIS A 233 -12.93 -2.31 -0.09
C HIS A 233 -13.78 -3.52 0.33
N PRO A 234 -13.17 -4.68 0.62
CA PRO A 234 -13.90 -5.82 1.17
C PRO A 234 -14.43 -5.50 2.58
N GLN A 235 -15.38 -6.30 3.05
CA GLN A 235 -15.87 -6.23 4.43
C GLN A 235 -14.69 -6.39 5.41
N PRO A 236 -14.60 -5.57 6.48
CA PRO A 236 -13.51 -5.67 7.46
C PRO A 236 -13.38 -7.07 8.06
N ALA A 237 -12.15 -7.58 8.20
CA ALA A 237 -11.91 -8.93 8.71
C ALA A 237 -12.53 -9.17 10.10
N SER A 238 -12.47 -8.17 10.97
CA SER A 238 -13.09 -8.23 12.31
C SER A 238 -14.62 -8.38 12.30
N GLU A 239 -15.27 -7.97 11.22
CA GLU A 239 -16.70 -8.16 11.01
C GLU A 239 -16.98 -9.52 10.36
N ARG A 240 -16.16 -9.90 9.35
CA ARG A 240 -16.27 -11.21 8.67
C ARG A 240 -16.14 -12.37 9.63
N GLU A 241 -15.31 -12.26 10.66
CA GLU A 241 -15.16 -13.28 11.71
C GLU A 241 -16.43 -13.50 12.53
N LYS A 242 -17.30 -12.50 12.63
CA LYS A 242 -18.59 -12.60 13.31
C LYS A 242 -19.69 -13.08 12.37
N SER A 243 -19.70 -12.55 11.16
CA SER A 243 -20.64 -12.88 10.09
C SER A 243 -20.01 -12.49 8.75
N ASP A 244 -19.55 -13.49 8.00
CA ASP A 244 -18.93 -13.24 6.69
C ASP A 244 -20.01 -12.95 5.64
N GLN A 245 -20.14 -11.68 5.31
CA GLN A 245 -21.04 -11.14 4.29
C GLN A 245 -20.24 -10.45 3.17
N MET A 246 -18.95 -10.76 3.06
CA MET A 246 -18.13 -10.23 1.97
C MET A 246 -18.68 -10.72 0.62
N VAL A 247 -19.02 -9.80 -0.26
CA VAL A 247 -19.46 -10.16 -1.61
C VAL A 247 -18.29 -10.83 -2.33
N PRO A 248 -18.46 -12.06 -2.86
CA PRO A 248 -17.41 -12.71 -3.63
C PRO A 248 -17.02 -11.86 -4.85
N ILE A 249 -15.72 -11.69 -5.10
CA ILE A 249 -15.26 -10.85 -6.20
C ILE A 249 -15.72 -11.37 -7.57
N ARG A 250 -15.96 -12.69 -7.70
CA ARG A 250 -16.52 -13.31 -8.88
C ARG A 250 -17.93 -12.80 -9.22
N GLU A 251 -18.76 -12.49 -8.23
CA GLU A 251 -20.09 -11.94 -8.46
C GLU A 251 -20.03 -10.52 -9.03
N LEU A 252 -19.03 -9.76 -8.64
CA LEU A 252 -18.86 -8.35 -9.04
C LEU A 252 -18.14 -8.19 -10.39
N ALA A 253 -17.27 -9.13 -10.77
CA ALA A 253 -16.28 -8.87 -11.80
C ALA A 253 -16.04 -9.99 -12.83
N ARG A 254 -16.77 -11.10 -12.79
CA ARG A 254 -16.60 -12.26 -13.69
C ARG A 254 -16.71 -11.97 -15.18
N GLN A 255 -17.36 -10.87 -15.56
CA GLN A 255 -17.53 -10.47 -16.96
C GLN A 255 -16.34 -9.62 -17.48
N THR A 256 -15.49 -9.13 -16.57
CA THR A 256 -14.44 -8.18 -16.91
C THR A 256 -13.04 -8.77 -16.68
N TYR A 257 -12.90 -9.69 -15.73
CA TYR A 257 -11.61 -10.26 -15.31
C TYR A 257 -11.62 -11.78 -15.43
N SER A 258 -10.44 -12.36 -15.66
CA SER A 258 -10.26 -13.82 -15.74
C SER A 258 -10.61 -14.51 -14.42
N SER A 259 -11.08 -15.76 -14.50
CA SER A 259 -11.37 -16.59 -13.34
C SER A 259 -10.14 -16.78 -12.45
N GLU A 260 -8.97 -16.92 -13.07
CA GLU A 260 -7.68 -17.10 -12.40
C GLU A 260 -7.30 -15.90 -11.53
N LEU A 261 -7.47 -14.66 -12.03
CA LEU A 261 -7.21 -13.46 -11.23
C LEU A 261 -8.18 -13.36 -10.06
N LEU A 262 -9.46 -13.64 -10.29
CA LEU A 262 -10.49 -13.59 -9.24
C LEU A 262 -10.22 -14.66 -8.17
N ASP A 263 -9.78 -15.87 -8.53
CA ASP A 263 -9.36 -16.93 -7.60
C ASP A 263 -8.17 -16.51 -6.76
N ILE A 264 -7.18 -15.86 -7.36
CA ILE A 264 -6.01 -15.36 -6.65
C ILE A 264 -6.44 -14.31 -5.60
N ILE A 265 -7.32 -13.38 -5.96
CA ILE A 265 -7.84 -12.37 -5.03
C ILE A 265 -8.56 -13.03 -3.85
N GLU A 266 -9.45 -13.98 -4.12
CA GLU A 266 -10.21 -14.70 -3.09
C GLU A 266 -9.29 -15.55 -2.19
N SER A 267 -8.24 -16.16 -2.74
CA SER A 267 -7.25 -16.92 -1.96
C SER A 267 -6.51 -16.05 -0.96
N CYS A 268 -6.15 -14.82 -1.34
CA CYS A 268 -5.49 -13.86 -0.45
C CYS A 268 -6.41 -13.40 0.70
N LEU A 269 -7.72 -13.40 0.50
CA LEU A 269 -8.72 -12.90 1.45
C LEU A 269 -9.29 -13.98 2.38
N LYS A 270 -8.73 -15.19 2.40
CA LYS A 270 -9.11 -16.21 3.37
C LYS A 270 -8.89 -15.72 4.80
N LEU A 271 -9.86 -15.99 5.71
CA LEU A 271 -9.74 -15.60 7.11
C LEU A 271 -8.66 -16.42 7.83
N ASP A 272 -8.55 -17.72 7.49
CA ASP A 272 -7.45 -18.56 7.93
C ASP A 272 -6.18 -18.18 7.18
N HIS A 273 -5.16 -17.71 7.92
CA HIS A 273 -3.89 -17.31 7.35
C HIS A 273 -3.13 -18.48 6.68
N LEU A 274 -3.33 -19.70 7.14
CA LEU A 274 -2.70 -20.90 6.55
C LEU A 274 -3.31 -21.27 5.18
N ALA A 275 -4.52 -20.82 4.89
CA ALA A 275 -5.19 -21.03 3.61
C ALA A 275 -4.85 -19.97 2.54
N ARG A 276 -4.00 -18.98 2.88
CA ARG A 276 -3.50 -17.96 1.96
C ARG A 276 -2.19 -18.37 1.32
N PRO A 277 -1.77 -17.75 0.20
CA PRO A 277 -0.37 -17.83 -0.22
C PRO A 277 0.55 -17.43 0.93
N GLN A 278 1.59 -18.24 1.18
CA GLN A 278 2.42 -18.06 2.39
C GLN A 278 3.57 -17.07 2.18
N THR A 279 3.91 -16.78 0.94
CA THR A 279 5.00 -15.86 0.60
C THR A 279 4.62 -14.93 -0.55
N ALA A 280 5.19 -13.73 -0.56
CA ALA A 280 5.04 -12.80 -1.68
C ALA A 280 5.52 -13.41 -3.02
N PHE A 281 6.50 -14.33 -2.98
CA PHE A 281 6.98 -15.04 -4.17
C PHE A 281 5.93 -16.02 -4.72
N GLU A 282 5.25 -16.75 -3.86
CA GLU A 282 4.16 -17.66 -4.26
C GLU A 282 3.04 -16.90 -4.96
N LEU A 283 2.57 -15.81 -4.34
CA LEU A 283 1.54 -14.95 -4.94
C LEU A 283 2.00 -14.33 -6.26
N GLN A 284 3.26 -13.87 -6.33
CA GLN A 284 3.81 -13.32 -7.56
C GLN A 284 3.82 -14.34 -8.69
N ARG A 285 4.22 -15.57 -8.41
CA ARG A 285 4.19 -16.66 -9.41
C ARG A 285 2.78 -16.95 -9.92
N ALA A 286 1.78 -16.93 -9.03
CA ALA A 286 0.39 -17.12 -9.42
C ALA A 286 -0.08 -16.02 -10.38
N LEU A 287 0.23 -14.75 -10.07
CA LEU A 287 -0.12 -13.62 -10.94
C LEU A 287 0.57 -13.69 -12.31
N MET A 288 1.82 -14.15 -12.37
CA MET A 288 2.60 -14.24 -13.63
C MET A 288 2.14 -15.36 -14.56
N LYS A 289 1.65 -16.48 -14.05
CA LYS A 289 1.17 -17.59 -14.89
C LYS A 289 0.07 -17.15 -15.85
N GLY A 290 -0.94 -16.45 -15.37
CA GLY A 290 -2.01 -15.94 -16.22
C GLY A 290 -1.58 -14.88 -17.24
N VAL A 291 -0.44 -14.20 -17.05
CA VAL A 291 0.10 -13.27 -18.06
C VAL A 291 0.66 -14.03 -19.27
N ALA A 292 1.26 -15.19 -19.07
CA ALA A 292 1.76 -16.03 -20.17
C ALA A 292 0.61 -16.62 -20.99
N GLU A 293 -0.41 -17.14 -20.31
CA GLU A 293 -1.61 -17.72 -20.95
C GLU A 293 -2.39 -16.68 -21.76
N VAL A 294 -2.61 -15.47 -21.21
CA VAL A 294 -3.29 -14.38 -21.94
C VAL A 294 -2.49 -13.90 -23.15
N ARG A 295 -1.14 -13.97 -23.12
CA ARG A 295 -0.32 -13.66 -24.29
C ARG A 295 -0.43 -14.74 -25.37
N GLU A 296 -0.38 -15.99 -24.98
CA GLU A 296 -0.53 -17.11 -25.94
C GLU A 296 -1.92 -17.12 -26.59
N GLU A 297 -3.00 -16.83 -25.83
CA GLU A 297 -4.35 -16.70 -26.37
C GLU A 297 -4.47 -15.49 -27.32
N ALA A 298 -3.93 -14.33 -26.98
CA ALA A 298 -3.94 -13.15 -27.82
C ALA A 298 -3.09 -13.34 -29.11
N GLU A 299 -1.95 -14.02 -29.01
CA GLU A 299 -1.14 -14.39 -30.17
C GLU A 299 -1.86 -15.42 -31.06
N MET A 300 -2.53 -16.42 -30.46
CA MET A 300 -3.36 -17.40 -31.20
C MET A 300 -4.56 -16.74 -31.89
N GLU A 301 -5.27 -15.85 -31.22
CA GLU A 301 -6.38 -15.10 -31.84
C GLU A 301 -5.90 -14.24 -33.01
N THR A 302 -4.72 -13.61 -32.86
CA THR A 302 -4.12 -12.81 -33.94
C THR A 302 -3.72 -13.67 -35.12
N VAL A 303 -3.14 -14.83 -34.88
CA VAL A 303 -2.79 -15.82 -35.96
C VAL A 303 -4.05 -16.35 -36.65
N LEU A 304 -5.09 -16.73 -35.89
CA LEU A 304 -6.37 -17.18 -36.43
C LEU A 304 -7.08 -16.08 -37.24
N ALA A 305 -6.99 -14.82 -36.80
CA ALA A 305 -7.55 -13.68 -37.52
C ALA A 305 -6.82 -13.45 -38.87
N VAL A 306 -5.49 -13.57 -38.89
CA VAL A 306 -4.67 -13.45 -40.10
C VAL A 306 -4.96 -14.57 -41.06
N ASP A 307 -5.07 -15.81 -40.58
CA ASP A 307 -5.40 -17.00 -41.45
C ASP A 307 -6.80 -16.92 -42.03
N THR A 308 -7.80 -16.48 -41.25
CA THR A 308 -9.17 -16.25 -41.74
C THR A 308 -9.25 -15.11 -42.75
N PHE A 309 -8.46 -14.05 -42.57
CA PHE A 309 -8.37 -12.93 -43.52
C PHE A 309 -7.68 -13.38 -44.82
N SER A 310 -6.55 -14.09 -44.72
CA SER A 310 -5.86 -14.70 -45.89
C SER A 310 -6.73 -15.69 -46.66
N GLY A 311 -7.51 -16.51 -45.94
CA GLY A 311 -8.45 -17.46 -46.53
C GLY A 311 -9.61 -16.77 -47.28
N ARG A 312 -10.09 -15.62 -46.78
CA ARG A 312 -11.12 -14.81 -47.48
C ARG A 312 -10.56 -14.09 -48.71
N LEU A 313 -9.34 -13.58 -48.66
CA LEU A 313 -8.67 -12.99 -49.82
C LEU A 313 -8.41 -14.02 -50.95
N ARG A 314 -7.96 -15.22 -50.61
CA ARG A 314 -7.79 -16.29 -51.62
C ARG A 314 -9.12 -16.72 -52.29
N LYS A 315 -10.23 -16.79 -51.52
CA LYS A 315 -11.57 -17.10 -52.08
C LYS A 315 -12.09 -15.98 -52.95
N THR A 316 -11.75 -14.73 -52.70
CA THR A 316 -12.20 -13.57 -53.49
C THR A 316 -11.39 -13.42 -54.77
N LEU A 317 -10.11 -13.75 -54.77
CA LEU A 317 -9.24 -13.76 -55.95
C LEU A 317 -9.59 -14.93 -56.93
N ASN A 318 -9.91 -16.13 -56.41
CA ASN A 318 -10.33 -17.27 -57.26
C ASN A 318 -11.73 -17.12 -57.90
N LYS A 319 -12.59 -16.21 -57.38
CA LYS A 319 -13.89 -15.88 -58.01
C LYS A 319 -13.81 -14.85 -59.12
N LYS A 320 -12.67 -14.22 -59.37
CA LYS A 320 -12.49 -13.22 -60.45
C LYS A 320 -11.69 -13.73 -61.65
N ILE A 321 -11.36 -15.02 -61.70
CA ILE A 321 -10.54 -15.63 -62.76
C ILE A 321 -11.36 -16.70 -63.55
N PHE A 322 -12.70 -16.78 -63.37
CA PHE A 322 -13.57 -17.55 -64.24
C PHE A 322 -14.72 -16.71 -64.72
#